data_31e10ad9c800cd61d1384366507da706
#
_entry.id   31e10ad9c800cd61d1384366507da706
#
_cell.length_a   1.000
_cell.length_b   1.000
_cell.length_c   1.000
_cell.angle_alpha   90.00
_cell.angle_beta   90.00
_cell.angle_gamma   90.00
#
_symmetry.space_group_name_H-M   'P 1'
#
loop_
_entity.id
_entity.type
_entity.pdbx_description
1 polymer ?
#
loop_
_entity_poly.entity_id
_entity_poly.type
_entity_poly.pdbx_seq_one_letter_code
_entity_poly.pdbx_strand_id
1 'polypeptide(L)'
;MTDSRKNKRPRKSILRPVTGPNALHLSDIFRNETTGGMLMLAATVAALLWANLGHHSYHFFRELALGPLTIEQWAADGLLTVFFFIAGLELKREFVEGSLSRPADALVPIVAAVCGMVFPAGIYTLFNVLASDGHPAGWAIPMATDIAFALTVLAIVGAGLPQAVRAFLLTLAIADDLGSIIVIAVFFSTGLDIWWLAGAIACIGLWGAMQHFHVDNGWWYVPIFIVGWWCMLRSGVHATIAGVAFGLLTRTEEDVLDDPVDRWQHKVEPWSAGV
;
A
#
# COMPACT_ATOMS: atom_id res chain seq x y z
N MET A 1 24.19 50.78 27.54
CA MET A 1 22.80 50.24 27.37
C MET A 1 22.44 50.46 25.93
N THR A 2 22.71 49.45 25.10
CA THR A 2 22.47 49.49 23.64
C THR A 2 21.58 48.31 23.27
N ASP A 3 20.33 48.66 22.98
CA ASP A 3 19.25 47.75 22.61
C ASP A 3 19.48 47.27 21.15
N SER A 4 19.93 46.03 20.98
CA SER A 4 20.10 45.38 19.70
C SER A 4 18.86 44.63 19.29
N ARG A 5 17.87 45.34 18.74
CA ARG A 5 16.73 44.71 18.06
C ARG A 5 17.18 43.99 16.78
N LYS A 6 17.31 42.69 16.84
CA LYS A 6 17.50 41.83 15.66
C LYS A 6 16.27 41.91 14.76
N ASN A 7 16.45 42.64 13.65
CA ASN A 7 15.54 42.77 12.53
C ASN A 7 15.38 41.43 11.82
N LYS A 8 14.33 40.63 12.17
CA LYS A 8 13.94 39.45 11.40
C LYS A 8 13.29 39.90 10.11
N ARG A 9 14.03 39.88 9.00
CA ARG A 9 13.46 40.04 7.66
C ARG A 9 12.45 38.91 7.39
N PRO A 10 11.25 39.24 6.86
CA PRO A 10 10.30 38.20 6.48
C PRO A 10 10.88 37.40 5.31
N ARG A 11 10.93 36.06 5.46
CA ARG A 11 11.27 35.13 4.38
C ARG A 11 10.21 35.28 3.30
N LYS A 12 10.55 35.86 2.16
CA LYS A 12 9.72 35.83 0.96
C LYS A 12 9.55 34.40 0.52
N SER A 13 8.33 33.89 0.60
CA SER A 13 7.95 32.64 -0.03
C SER A 13 8.13 32.80 -1.54
N ILE A 14 9.06 32.05 -2.10
CA ILE A 14 9.26 32.01 -3.55
C ILE A 14 8.29 30.96 -4.09
N LEU A 15 7.00 31.28 -4.06
CA LEU A 15 6.03 30.64 -4.93
C LEU A 15 6.18 31.31 -6.30
N ARG A 16 6.98 30.72 -7.17
CA ARG A 16 6.94 31.04 -8.59
C ARG A 16 5.62 30.51 -9.16
N PRO A 17 4.76 31.36 -9.75
CA PRO A 17 3.65 30.85 -10.55
C PRO A 17 4.26 30.19 -11.79
N VAL A 18 4.02 28.88 -11.95
CA VAL A 18 4.30 28.18 -13.21
C VAL A 18 3.21 28.58 -14.19
N THR A 19 3.46 29.66 -14.93
CA THR A 19 2.72 30.01 -16.14
C THR A 19 3.49 29.46 -17.33
N GLY A 20 3.06 28.34 -17.84
CA GLY A 20 3.44 27.79 -19.15
C GLY A 20 2.27 26.98 -19.71
N PRO A 21 1.83 27.24 -20.97
CA PRO A 21 0.70 26.52 -21.54
C PRO A 21 1.12 25.13 -22.01
N ASN A 22 0.32 24.12 -21.60
CA ASN A 22 0.15 22.85 -22.30
C ASN A 22 1.34 21.88 -22.39
N ALA A 23 1.67 21.27 -21.28
CA ALA A 23 1.92 19.84 -21.25
C ALA A 23 1.26 19.32 -19.97
N LEU A 24 0.04 18.82 -20.08
CA LEU A 24 -0.53 17.90 -19.09
C LEU A 24 0.42 16.71 -19.09
N HIS A 25 1.41 16.72 -18.20
CA HIS A 25 2.25 15.55 -17.98
C HIS A 25 1.30 14.47 -17.42
N LEU A 26 1.29 13.30 -18.06
CA LEU A 26 0.54 12.13 -17.57
C LEU A 26 0.75 11.95 -16.05
N SER A 27 1.95 12.23 -15.54
CA SER A 27 2.26 12.25 -14.11
C SER A 27 1.40 13.19 -13.26
N ASP A 28 0.95 14.33 -13.79
CA ASP A 28 0.09 15.26 -13.04
C ASP A 28 -1.37 14.79 -13.00
N ILE A 29 -1.78 13.99 -13.99
CA ILE A 29 -3.11 13.36 -14.04
C ILE A 29 -3.18 12.22 -13.02
N PHE A 30 -2.15 11.39 -12.91
CA PHE A 30 -2.07 10.29 -11.95
C PHE A 30 -1.83 10.74 -10.50
N ARG A 31 -1.39 11.96 -10.29
CA ARG A 31 -1.15 12.56 -8.99
C ARG A 31 -2.41 13.03 -8.26
N ASN A 32 -3.55 13.10 -8.97
CA ASN A 32 -4.85 13.36 -8.37
C ASN A 32 -5.49 12.05 -7.91
N GLU A 33 -5.61 11.83 -6.60
CA GLU A 33 -6.28 10.67 -6.00
C GLU A 33 -7.64 10.35 -6.65
N THR A 34 -8.43 11.37 -6.94
CA THR A 34 -9.72 11.23 -7.62
C THR A 34 -9.59 10.67 -9.04
N THR A 35 -8.55 11.07 -9.78
CA THR A 35 -8.34 10.61 -11.17
C THR A 35 -7.85 9.16 -11.19
N GLY A 36 -6.94 8.79 -10.28
CA GLY A 36 -6.50 7.42 -10.08
C GLY A 36 -7.65 6.48 -9.75
N GLY A 37 -8.49 6.87 -8.77
CA GLY A 37 -9.67 6.08 -8.38
C GLY A 37 -10.71 5.94 -9.51
N MET A 38 -10.92 6.97 -10.33
CA MET A 38 -11.82 6.87 -11.49
C MET A 38 -11.27 5.94 -12.58
N LEU A 39 -9.95 5.95 -12.82
CA LEU A 39 -9.30 5.03 -13.76
C LEU A 39 -9.39 3.59 -13.28
N MET A 40 -9.17 3.36 -12.00
CA MET A 40 -9.30 2.04 -11.36
C MET A 40 -10.74 1.52 -11.50
N LEU A 41 -11.76 2.35 -11.21
CA LEU A 41 -13.16 2.00 -11.41
C LEU A 41 -13.46 1.63 -12.87
N ALA A 42 -12.99 2.44 -13.82
CA ALA A 42 -13.19 2.18 -15.23
C ALA A 42 -12.51 0.88 -15.67
N ALA A 43 -11.29 0.62 -15.21
CA ALA A 43 -10.55 -0.61 -15.46
C ALA A 43 -11.26 -1.84 -14.87
N THR A 44 -11.79 -1.72 -13.64
CA THR A 44 -12.55 -2.78 -12.98
C THR A 44 -13.82 -3.12 -13.77
N VAL A 45 -14.60 -2.11 -14.19
CA VAL A 45 -15.79 -2.31 -15.00
C VAL A 45 -15.42 -2.97 -16.35
N ALA A 46 -14.36 -2.50 -17.02
CA ALA A 46 -13.88 -3.08 -18.26
C ALA A 46 -13.44 -4.54 -18.08
N ALA A 47 -12.71 -4.86 -17.02
CA ALA A 47 -12.28 -6.23 -16.71
C ALA A 47 -13.46 -7.15 -16.40
N LEU A 48 -14.46 -6.68 -15.65
CA LEU A 48 -15.69 -7.43 -15.38
C LEU A 48 -16.50 -7.71 -16.66
N LEU A 49 -16.64 -6.70 -17.51
CA LEU A 49 -17.30 -6.88 -18.80
C LEU A 49 -16.54 -7.88 -19.67
N TRP A 50 -15.22 -7.78 -19.76
CA TRP A 50 -14.40 -8.71 -20.52
C TRP A 50 -14.47 -10.14 -19.95
N ALA A 51 -14.37 -10.30 -18.63
CA ALA A 51 -14.46 -11.61 -17.99
C ALA A 51 -15.81 -12.29 -18.24
N ASN A 52 -16.92 -11.53 -18.30
CA ASN A 52 -18.26 -12.07 -18.52
C ASN A 52 -18.62 -12.27 -20.00
N LEU A 53 -18.20 -11.36 -20.88
CA LEU A 53 -18.55 -11.42 -22.31
C LEU A 53 -17.54 -12.22 -23.13
N GLY A 54 -16.27 -12.23 -22.72
CA GLY A 54 -15.17 -12.88 -23.41
C GLY A 54 -14.40 -13.86 -22.53
N HIS A 55 -15.06 -14.71 -21.77
CA HIS A 55 -14.49 -15.59 -20.76
C HIS A 55 -13.23 -16.33 -21.23
N HIS A 56 -13.24 -16.92 -22.43
CA HIS A 56 -12.09 -17.66 -22.96
C HIS A 56 -10.89 -16.75 -23.24
N SER A 57 -11.09 -15.57 -23.84
CA SER A 57 -10.02 -14.62 -24.11
C SER A 57 -9.45 -13.98 -22.84
N TYR A 58 -10.30 -13.75 -21.85
CA TYR A 58 -9.88 -13.25 -20.54
C TYR A 58 -8.99 -14.27 -19.79
N HIS A 59 -9.39 -15.55 -19.75
CA HIS A 59 -8.58 -16.61 -19.15
C HIS A 59 -7.26 -16.82 -19.89
N PHE A 60 -7.27 -16.83 -21.22
CA PHE A 60 -6.05 -16.93 -22.01
C PHE A 60 -5.07 -15.78 -21.70
N PHE A 61 -5.57 -14.55 -21.62
CA PHE A 61 -4.74 -13.39 -21.29
C PHE A 61 -4.16 -13.48 -19.89
N ARG A 62 -4.96 -13.86 -18.90
CA ARG A 62 -4.56 -13.99 -17.50
C ARG A 62 -3.45 -15.03 -17.32
N GLU A 63 -3.54 -16.16 -18.02
CA GLU A 63 -2.61 -17.28 -17.94
C GLU A 63 -1.38 -17.12 -18.86
N LEU A 64 -1.34 -16.04 -19.68
CA LEU A 64 -0.20 -15.81 -20.55
C LEU A 64 1.08 -15.63 -19.74
N ALA A 65 2.07 -16.49 -20.01
CA ALA A 65 3.37 -16.44 -19.32
C ALA A 65 4.19 -15.23 -19.83
N LEU A 66 4.59 -14.36 -18.91
CA LEU A 66 5.50 -13.26 -19.15
C LEU A 66 6.80 -13.48 -18.35
N GLY A 67 7.75 -14.19 -18.96
CA GLY A 67 8.97 -14.62 -18.28
C GLY A 67 8.71 -15.74 -17.26
N PRO A 68 9.12 -15.59 -15.98
CA PRO A 68 8.97 -16.63 -14.96
C PRO A 68 7.58 -16.72 -14.35
N LEU A 69 6.70 -15.75 -14.62
CA LEU A 69 5.37 -15.61 -14.02
C LEU A 69 4.31 -15.39 -15.08
N THR A 70 3.05 -15.71 -14.78
CA THR A 70 1.89 -15.33 -15.59
C THR A 70 1.53 -13.86 -15.36
N ILE A 71 0.72 -13.27 -16.25
CA ILE A 71 0.22 -11.90 -16.06
C ILE A 71 -0.54 -11.77 -14.74
N GLU A 72 -1.35 -12.78 -14.38
CA GLU A 72 -2.03 -12.83 -13.09
C GLU A 72 -1.07 -12.76 -11.91
N GLN A 73 0.01 -13.58 -11.94
CA GLN A 73 1.01 -13.60 -10.88
C GLN A 73 1.82 -12.28 -10.82
N TRP A 74 2.13 -11.68 -11.98
CA TRP A 74 2.75 -10.35 -12.00
C TRP A 74 1.86 -9.29 -11.36
N ALA A 75 0.56 -9.32 -11.59
CA ALA A 75 -0.38 -8.41 -10.95
C ALA A 75 -0.46 -8.68 -9.43
N ALA A 76 -0.71 -9.94 -9.04
CA ALA A 76 -0.96 -10.31 -7.65
C ALA A 76 0.29 -10.31 -6.75
N ASP A 77 1.46 -10.67 -7.28
CA ASP A 77 2.69 -10.81 -6.49
C ASP A 77 3.75 -9.74 -6.82
N GLY A 78 3.73 -9.20 -8.05
CA GLY A 78 4.66 -8.15 -8.47
C GLY A 78 4.15 -6.75 -8.17
N LEU A 79 3.09 -6.34 -8.86
CA LEU A 79 2.56 -4.97 -8.77
C LEU A 79 1.98 -4.68 -7.38
N LEU A 80 1.21 -5.62 -6.81
CA LEU A 80 0.71 -5.49 -5.45
C LEU A 80 1.83 -5.39 -4.40
N THR A 81 2.99 -6.02 -4.61
CA THR A 81 4.13 -5.86 -3.68
C THR A 81 4.64 -4.42 -3.66
N VAL A 82 4.67 -3.73 -4.81
CA VAL A 82 5.05 -2.32 -4.89
C VAL A 82 4.03 -1.45 -4.16
N PHE A 83 2.74 -1.71 -4.36
CA PHE A 83 1.67 -1.04 -3.62
C PHE A 83 1.83 -1.24 -2.10
N PHE A 84 2.03 -2.47 -1.66
CA PHE A 84 2.23 -2.77 -0.23
C PHE A 84 3.55 -2.25 0.34
N PHE A 85 4.55 -2.03 -0.49
CA PHE A 85 5.75 -1.31 -0.06
C PHE A 85 5.41 0.14 0.32
N ILE A 86 4.62 0.83 -0.51
CA ILE A 86 4.17 2.21 -0.21
C ILE A 86 3.27 2.22 1.03
N ALA A 87 2.32 1.31 1.12
CA ALA A 87 1.48 1.16 2.32
C ALA A 87 2.33 0.92 3.58
N GLY A 88 3.42 0.15 3.47
CA GLY A 88 4.40 -0.04 4.54
C GLY A 88 5.15 1.23 4.93
N LEU A 89 5.48 2.10 3.97
CA LEU A 89 6.07 3.41 4.23
C LEU A 89 5.07 4.34 4.94
N GLU A 90 3.82 4.37 4.50
CA GLU A 90 2.75 5.15 5.14
C GLU A 90 2.48 4.65 6.56
N LEU A 91 2.41 3.33 6.74
CA LEU A 91 2.25 2.71 8.05
C LEU A 91 3.41 3.06 8.99
N LYS A 92 4.65 3.07 8.47
CA LYS A 92 5.83 3.52 9.23
C LYS A 92 5.66 4.95 9.72
N ARG A 93 5.24 5.85 8.83
CA ARG A 93 4.97 7.26 9.18
C ARG A 93 3.86 7.36 10.23
N GLU A 94 2.78 6.60 10.06
CA GLU A 94 1.65 6.62 10.99
C GLU A 94 2.04 6.12 12.39
N PHE A 95 2.97 5.15 12.49
CA PHE A 95 3.52 4.70 13.77
C PHE A 95 4.47 5.71 14.43
N VAL A 96 5.21 6.49 13.65
CA VAL A 96 6.21 7.41 14.19
C VAL A 96 5.60 8.78 14.47
N GLU A 97 4.85 9.35 13.53
CA GLU A 97 4.36 10.72 13.55
C GLU A 97 2.82 10.81 13.62
N GLY A 98 2.11 9.75 13.24
CA GLY A 98 0.66 9.76 13.08
C GLY A 98 -0.14 9.38 14.32
N SER A 99 -1.42 9.08 14.10
CA SER A 99 -2.38 8.73 15.16
C SER A 99 -2.06 7.39 15.81
N LEU A 100 -1.36 6.47 15.13
CA LEU A 100 -0.91 5.20 15.69
C LEU A 100 0.30 5.33 16.63
N SER A 101 0.95 6.49 16.68
CA SER A 101 2.07 6.76 17.62
C SER A 101 1.61 6.81 19.09
N ARG A 102 0.32 7.14 19.33
CA ARG A 102 -0.25 7.24 20.68
C ARG A 102 -1.27 6.12 20.90
N PRO A 103 -1.06 5.21 21.86
CA PRO A 103 -1.98 4.09 22.09
C PRO A 103 -3.44 4.49 22.36
N ALA A 104 -3.66 5.66 22.96
CA ALA A 104 -5.00 6.16 23.22
C ALA A 104 -5.75 6.55 21.93
N ASP A 105 -5.06 7.15 20.98
CA ASP A 105 -5.62 7.59 19.70
C ASP A 105 -5.74 6.42 18.70
N ALA A 106 -4.82 5.46 18.78
CA ALA A 106 -4.78 4.26 17.93
C ALA A 106 -5.89 3.24 18.26
N LEU A 107 -6.38 3.21 19.51
CA LEU A 107 -7.32 2.19 19.97
C LEU A 107 -8.60 2.15 19.15
N VAL A 108 -9.19 3.30 18.84
CA VAL A 108 -10.47 3.39 18.13
C VAL A 108 -10.35 2.91 16.68
N PRO A 109 -9.38 3.38 15.85
CA PRO A 109 -9.17 2.85 14.52
C PRO A 109 -8.86 1.34 14.50
N ILE A 110 -8.01 0.86 15.41
CA ILE A 110 -7.65 -0.57 15.48
C ILE A 110 -8.86 -1.44 15.82
N VAL A 111 -9.66 -1.05 16.83
CA VAL A 111 -10.88 -1.80 17.18
C VAL A 111 -11.87 -1.78 16.01
N ALA A 112 -12.03 -0.64 15.35
CA ALA A 112 -12.90 -0.52 14.20
C ALA A 112 -12.41 -1.40 13.03
N ALA A 113 -11.10 -1.45 12.75
CA ALA A 113 -10.51 -2.33 11.74
C ALA A 113 -10.76 -3.81 12.08
N VAL A 114 -10.48 -4.24 13.31
CA VAL A 114 -10.74 -5.62 13.75
C VAL A 114 -12.21 -5.98 13.61
N CYS A 115 -13.12 -5.10 13.99
CA CYS A 115 -14.56 -5.32 13.79
C CYS A 115 -14.91 -5.37 12.30
N GLY A 116 -14.36 -4.47 11.48
CA GLY A 116 -14.52 -4.43 10.03
C GLY A 116 -14.09 -5.73 9.34
N MET A 117 -13.05 -6.37 9.83
CA MET A 117 -12.59 -7.68 9.35
C MET A 117 -13.44 -8.85 9.88
N VAL A 118 -13.68 -8.90 11.18
CA VAL A 118 -14.32 -10.06 11.84
C VAL A 118 -15.79 -10.20 11.45
N PHE A 119 -16.54 -9.11 11.38
CA PHE A 119 -17.97 -9.19 11.07
C PHE A 119 -18.25 -9.70 9.65
N PRO A 120 -17.66 -9.17 8.57
CA PRO A 120 -17.86 -9.71 7.22
C PRO A 120 -17.39 -11.17 7.08
N ALA A 121 -16.23 -11.51 7.65
CA ALA A 121 -15.72 -12.86 7.65
C ALA A 121 -16.65 -13.83 8.37
N GLY A 122 -17.18 -13.43 9.53
CA GLY A 122 -18.15 -14.22 10.30
C GLY A 122 -19.47 -14.42 9.57
N ILE A 123 -20.01 -13.36 8.96
CA ILE A 123 -21.23 -13.42 8.16
C ILE A 123 -21.03 -14.36 6.95
N TYR A 124 -19.92 -14.17 6.21
CA TYR A 124 -19.58 -15.02 5.06
C TYR A 124 -19.50 -16.49 5.48
N THR A 125 -18.75 -16.78 6.54
CA THR A 125 -18.59 -18.15 7.04
C THR A 125 -19.92 -18.76 7.46
N LEU A 126 -20.74 -18.00 8.20
CA LEU A 126 -22.06 -18.46 8.66
C LEU A 126 -22.95 -18.87 7.47
N PHE A 127 -23.08 -18.01 6.46
CA PHE A 127 -23.90 -18.32 5.29
C PHE A 127 -23.35 -19.49 4.48
N ASN A 128 -22.03 -19.58 4.30
CA ASN A 128 -21.41 -20.64 3.52
C ASN A 128 -21.41 -22.02 4.25
N VAL A 129 -21.38 -22.02 5.58
CA VAL A 129 -21.51 -23.27 6.35
C VAL A 129 -22.96 -23.78 6.36
N LEU A 130 -23.95 -22.87 6.33
CA LEU A 130 -25.35 -23.23 6.30
C LEU A 130 -25.85 -23.60 4.90
N ALA A 131 -25.19 -23.17 3.83
CA ALA A 131 -25.53 -23.48 2.45
C ALA A 131 -25.04 -24.90 2.07
N SER A 132 -25.85 -25.66 1.34
CA SER A 132 -25.49 -27.00 0.87
C SER A 132 -24.28 -27.02 -0.09
N ASP A 133 -24.12 -25.98 -0.87
CA ASP A 133 -23.03 -25.79 -1.85
C ASP A 133 -22.08 -24.64 -1.45
N GLY A 134 -21.95 -24.36 -0.16
CA GLY A 134 -21.14 -23.26 0.32
C GLY A 134 -19.63 -23.52 0.28
N HIS A 135 -18.86 -22.48 0.09
CA HIS A 135 -17.39 -22.50 0.05
C HIS A 135 -16.79 -21.73 1.23
N PRO A 136 -16.77 -22.29 2.44
CA PRO A 136 -16.31 -21.58 3.64
C PRO A 136 -14.83 -21.19 3.59
N ALA A 137 -14.02 -21.81 2.72
CA ALA A 137 -12.60 -21.47 2.56
C ALA A 137 -12.35 -19.99 2.11
N GLY A 138 -13.35 -19.33 1.52
CA GLY A 138 -13.26 -17.93 1.08
C GLY A 138 -13.55 -16.91 2.19
N TRP A 139 -13.53 -17.28 3.46
CA TRP A 139 -13.92 -16.43 4.59
C TRP A 139 -13.14 -15.12 4.70
N ALA A 140 -11.90 -15.08 4.22
CA ALA A 140 -11.07 -13.87 4.26
C ALA A 140 -11.34 -12.90 3.10
N ILE A 141 -12.03 -13.30 2.02
CA ILE A 141 -12.29 -12.45 0.86
C ILE A 141 -13.06 -11.16 1.24
N PRO A 142 -14.16 -11.22 1.99
CA PRO A 142 -14.95 -10.04 2.30
C PRO A 142 -14.35 -9.14 3.40
N MET A 143 -13.21 -9.47 3.96
CA MET A 143 -12.53 -8.63 4.95
C MET A 143 -11.52 -7.67 4.30
N ALA A 144 -11.13 -7.90 3.04
CA ALA A 144 -10.24 -6.99 2.34
C ALA A 144 -10.97 -5.69 1.95
N THR A 145 -10.35 -4.55 2.21
CA THR A 145 -10.85 -3.22 1.87
C THR A 145 -10.03 -2.60 0.74
N ASP A 146 -10.66 -1.73 -0.04
CA ASP A 146 -9.98 -0.93 -1.05
C ASP A 146 -9.97 0.54 -0.60
N ILE A 147 -8.81 0.99 -0.10
CA ILE A 147 -8.59 2.36 0.37
C ILE A 147 -8.80 3.37 -0.76
N ALA A 148 -8.25 3.10 -1.96
CA ALA A 148 -8.31 4.02 -3.07
C ALA A 148 -9.75 4.24 -3.53
N PHE A 149 -10.55 3.18 -3.56
CA PHE A 149 -11.97 3.26 -3.85
C PHE A 149 -12.73 4.05 -2.76
N ALA A 150 -12.49 3.73 -1.49
CA ALA A 150 -13.14 4.41 -0.36
C ALA A 150 -12.82 5.91 -0.32
N LEU A 151 -11.56 6.30 -0.51
CA LEU A 151 -11.14 7.70 -0.59
C LEU A 151 -11.71 8.41 -1.81
N THR A 152 -11.82 7.74 -2.96
CA THR A 152 -12.45 8.29 -4.15
C THR A 152 -13.92 8.58 -3.93
N VAL A 153 -14.67 7.64 -3.37
CA VAL A 153 -16.08 7.85 -3.00
C VAL A 153 -16.20 8.97 -1.99
N LEU A 154 -15.34 9.00 -0.96
CA LEU A 154 -15.32 10.06 0.03
C LEU A 154 -14.99 11.43 -0.59
N ALA A 155 -14.10 11.50 -1.57
CA ALA A 155 -13.76 12.75 -2.27
C ALA A 155 -14.96 13.30 -3.06
N ILE A 156 -15.77 12.42 -3.66
CA ILE A 156 -16.94 12.81 -4.47
C ILE A 156 -18.12 13.19 -3.58
N VAL A 157 -18.44 12.38 -2.58
CA VAL A 157 -19.66 12.54 -1.75
C VAL A 157 -19.37 13.36 -0.49
N GLY A 158 -18.15 13.34 0.00
CA GLY A 158 -17.72 13.87 1.29
C GLY A 158 -17.20 15.30 1.27
N ALA A 159 -17.56 16.15 0.29
CA ALA A 159 -17.05 17.52 0.16
C ALA A 159 -17.32 18.42 1.40
N GLY A 160 -18.31 18.07 2.22
CA GLY A 160 -18.65 18.79 3.46
C GLY A 160 -18.19 18.13 4.76
N LEU A 161 -17.48 16.99 4.69
CA LEU A 161 -17.07 16.26 5.89
C LEU A 161 -15.85 16.90 6.55
N PRO A 162 -15.78 16.90 7.90
CA PRO A 162 -14.61 17.35 8.64
C PRO A 162 -13.35 16.57 8.24
N GLN A 163 -12.21 17.26 8.24
CA GLN A 163 -10.92 16.64 7.93
C GLN A 163 -10.57 15.45 8.85
N ALA A 164 -11.05 15.49 10.09
CA ALA A 164 -10.90 14.40 11.06
C ALA A 164 -11.51 13.06 10.57
N VAL A 165 -12.60 13.10 9.80
CA VAL A 165 -13.22 11.90 9.22
C VAL A 165 -12.32 11.26 8.16
N ARG A 166 -11.67 12.09 7.34
CA ARG A 166 -10.71 11.62 6.33
C ARG A 166 -9.49 10.99 7.00
N ALA A 167 -8.93 11.66 8.01
CA ALA A 167 -7.80 11.14 8.76
C ALA A 167 -8.15 9.81 9.44
N PHE A 168 -9.32 9.72 10.09
CA PHE A 168 -9.80 8.48 10.70
C PHE A 168 -9.95 7.35 9.68
N LEU A 169 -10.56 7.64 8.51
CA LEU A 169 -10.72 6.64 7.46
C LEU A 169 -9.38 6.13 6.94
N LEU A 170 -8.41 7.03 6.75
CA LEU A 170 -7.06 6.66 6.31
C LEU A 170 -6.37 5.74 7.33
N THR A 171 -6.38 6.12 8.61
CA THR A 171 -5.79 5.30 9.67
C THR A 171 -6.50 3.95 9.82
N LEU A 172 -7.84 3.94 9.73
CA LEU A 172 -8.64 2.71 9.74
C LEU A 172 -8.22 1.78 8.62
N ALA A 173 -8.14 2.30 7.39
CA ALA A 173 -7.81 1.53 6.21
C ALA A 173 -6.37 0.96 6.27
N ILE A 174 -5.40 1.75 6.72
CA ILE A 174 -4.01 1.29 6.94
C ILE A 174 -3.97 0.15 7.98
N ALA A 175 -4.73 0.27 9.08
CA ALA A 175 -4.80 -0.76 10.12
C ALA A 175 -5.48 -2.04 9.63
N ASP A 176 -6.52 -1.92 8.81
CA ASP A 176 -7.26 -3.01 8.21
C ASP A 176 -6.42 -3.78 7.17
N ASP A 177 -5.70 -3.06 6.30
CA ASP A 177 -4.77 -3.66 5.33
C ASP A 177 -3.67 -4.46 6.02
N LEU A 178 -3.07 -3.90 7.09
CA LEU A 178 -2.07 -4.62 7.88
C LEU A 178 -2.67 -5.88 8.51
N GLY A 179 -3.89 -5.80 9.05
CA GLY A 179 -4.62 -6.94 9.62
C GLY A 179 -4.88 -8.02 8.57
N SER A 180 -5.34 -7.63 7.40
CA SER A 180 -5.61 -8.54 6.26
C SER A 180 -4.34 -9.25 5.80
N ILE A 181 -3.21 -8.55 5.70
CA ILE A 181 -1.91 -9.13 5.34
C ILE A 181 -1.47 -10.17 6.37
N ILE A 182 -1.62 -9.88 7.67
CA ILE A 182 -1.30 -10.83 8.75
C ILE A 182 -2.18 -12.08 8.64
N VAL A 183 -3.47 -11.93 8.41
CA VAL A 183 -4.39 -13.04 8.22
C VAL A 183 -3.99 -13.89 7.02
N ILE A 184 -3.70 -13.26 5.87
CA ILE A 184 -3.25 -13.95 4.66
C ILE A 184 -1.93 -14.70 4.94
N ALA A 185 -0.99 -14.08 5.62
CA ALA A 185 0.29 -14.68 5.96
C ALA A 185 0.16 -15.93 6.84
N VAL A 186 -0.77 -15.91 7.80
CA VAL A 186 -0.95 -17.00 8.77
C VAL A 186 -1.81 -18.13 8.23
N PHE A 187 -2.90 -17.81 7.54
CA PHE A 187 -3.92 -18.78 7.17
C PHE A 187 -3.83 -19.27 5.72
N PHE A 188 -3.22 -18.51 4.83
CA PHE A 188 -3.20 -18.79 3.39
C PHE A 188 -1.81 -19.10 2.83
N SER A 189 -0.79 -19.13 3.68
CA SER A 189 0.54 -19.62 3.27
C SER A 189 0.50 -21.14 3.10
N THR A 190 0.93 -21.63 1.95
CA THR A 190 0.92 -23.06 1.61
C THR A 190 2.27 -23.52 1.11
N GLY A 191 2.71 -24.72 1.53
CA GLY A 191 3.93 -25.32 1.00
C GLY A 191 5.21 -24.57 1.38
N LEU A 192 5.34 -24.18 2.65
CA LEU A 192 6.48 -23.39 3.15
C LEU A 192 7.83 -24.03 2.86
N ASP A 193 8.68 -23.37 2.09
CA ASP A 193 10.08 -23.69 1.91
C ASP A 193 10.93 -22.80 2.82
N ILE A 194 11.51 -23.43 3.86
CA ILE A 194 12.24 -22.74 4.91
C ILE A 194 13.53 -22.08 4.41
N TRP A 195 14.16 -22.61 3.35
CA TRP A 195 15.38 -22.06 2.79
C TRP A 195 15.14 -20.76 2.05
N TRP A 196 14.08 -20.72 1.24
CA TRP A 196 13.66 -19.52 0.56
C TRP A 196 13.13 -18.45 1.54
N LEU A 197 12.41 -18.88 2.58
CA LEU A 197 11.97 -17.99 3.64
C LEU A 197 13.15 -17.39 4.41
N ALA A 198 14.16 -18.19 4.76
CA ALA A 198 15.37 -17.69 5.39
C ALA A 198 16.10 -16.66 4.50
N GLY A 199 16.15 -16.90 3.18
CA GLY A 199 16.69 -15.95 2.21
C GLY A 199 15.91 -14.62 2.20
N ALA A 200 14.58 -14.67 2.22
CA ALA A 200 13.74 -13.49 2.30
C ALA A 200 13.97 -12.70 3.59
N ILE A 201 13.99 -13.39 4.74
CA ILE A 201 14.26 -12.77 6.05
C ILE A 201 15.66 -12.15 6.08
N ALA A 202 16.67 -12.82 5.49
CA ALA A 202 18.02 -12.27 5.40
C ALA A 202 18.06 -10.97 4.56
N CYS A 203 17.33 -10.91 3.44
CA CYS A 203 17.23 -9.70 2.63
C CYS A 203 16.51 -8.57 3.39
N ILE A 204 15.42 -8.88 4.09
CA ILE A 204 14.68 -7.92 4.93
C ILE A 204 15.59 -7.41 6.07
N GLY A 205 16.33 -8.29 6.72
CA GLY A 205 17.30 -7.93 7.76
C GLY A 205 18.44 -7.07 7.22
N LEU A 206 18.95 -7.39 6.02
CA LEU A 206 19.98 -6.59 5.34
C LEU A 206 19.46 -5.19 4.99
N TRP A 207 18.21 -5.09 4.50
CA TRP A 207 17.55 -3.79 4.27
C TRP A 207 17.49 -2.96 5.54
N GLY A 208 17.00 -3.54 6.64
CA GLY A 208 16.93 -2.85 7.93
C GLY A 208 18.32 -2.44 8.45
N ALA A 209 19.32 -3.29 8.30
CA ALA A 209 20.71 -2.97 8.67
C ALA A 209 21.24 -1.80 7.83
N MET A 210 21.03 -1.79 6.52
CA MET A 210 21.45 -0.68 5.66
C MET A 210 20.77 0.64 6.03
N GLN A 211 19.48 0.59 6.38
CA GLN A 211 18.74 1.75 6.88
C GLN A 211 19.32 2.24 8.22
N HIS A 212 19.65 1.31 9.11
CA HIS A 212 20.27 1.64 10.40
C HIS A 212 21.66 2.27 10.26
N PHE A 213 22.47 1.79 9.31
CA PHE A 213 23.81 2.32 9.04
C PHE A 213 23.81 3.54 8.11
N HIS A 214 22.65 4.13 7.79
CA HIS A 214 22.52 5.35 7.00
C HIS A 214 23.13 5.22 5.58
N VAL A 215 22.91 4.09 4.91
CA VAL A 215 23.36 3.91 3.53
C VAL A 215 22.39 4.65 2.60
N ASP A 216 22.76 5.86 2.13
CA ASP A 216 21.86 6.72 1.34
C ASP A 216 21.80 6.37 -0.15
N ASN A 217 22.63 5.44 -0.61
CA ASN A 217 22.66 5.06 -2.02
C ASN A 217 21.51 4.10 -2.38
N GLY A 218 20.43 4.65 -2.95
CA GLY A 218 19.22 3.91 -3.33
C GLY A 218 19.44 2.76 -4.32
N TRP A 219 20.55 2.75 -5.09
CA TRP A 219 20.83 1.69 -6.06
C TRP A 219 21.09 0.32 -5.41
N TRP A 220 21.56 0.27 -4.17
CA TRP A 220 21.77 -0.98 -3.44
C TRP A 220 20.46 -1.59 -2.91
N TYR A 221 19.44 -0.77 -2.70
CA TYR A 221 18.15 -1.24 -2.21
C TYR A 221 17.34 -1.98 -3.27
N VAL A 222 17.42 -1.57 -4.53
CA VAL A 222 16.67 -2.20 -5.63
C VAL A 222 16.99 -3.69 -5.79
N PRO A 223 18.26 -4.13 -5.90
CA PRO A 223 18.55 -5.56 -6.01
C PRO A 223 18.15 -6.35 -4.75
N ILE A 224 18.30 -5.78 -3.54
CA ILE A 224 17.88 -6.43 -2.31
C ILE A 224 16.36 -6.61 -2.27
N PHE A 225 15.60 -5.59 -2.70
CA PHE A 225 14.15 -5.67 -2.83
C PHE A 225 13.74 -6.80 -3.78
N ILE A 226 14.31 -6.84 -4.99
CA ILE A 226 13.98 -7.85 -6.01
C ILE A 226 14.34 -9.26 -5.52
N VAL A 227 15.52 -9.46 -4.92
CA VAL A 227 15.93 -10.77 -4.41
C VAL A 227 15.06 -11.18 -3.23
N GLY A 228 14.79 -10.30 -2.28
CA GLY A 228 13.94 -10.58 -1.14
C GLY A 228 12.50 -10.89 -1.54
N TRP A 229 11.94 -10.12 -2.48
CA TRP A 229 10.64 -10.39 -3.08
C TRP A 229 10.59 -11.76 -3.76
N TRP A 230 11.59 -12.09 -4.57
CA TRP A 230 11.69 -13.40 -5.24
C TRP A 230 11.82 -14.56 -4.25
N CYS A 231 12.64 -14.40 -3.22
CA CYS A 231 12.76 -15.39 -2.15
C CYS A 231 11.43 -15.59 -1.41
N MET A 232 10.71 -14.50 -1.10
CA MET A 232 9.39 -14.58 -0.47
C MET A 232 8.39 -15.32 -1.36
N LEU A 233 8.33 -14.97 -2.65
CA LEU A 233 7.48 -15.63 -3.64
C LEU A 233 7.75 -17.15 -3.71
N ARG A 234 9.03 -17.55 -3.65
CA ARG A 234 9.43 -18.96 -3.70
C ARG A 234 9.24 -19.69 -2.37
N SER A 235 9.06 -18.98 -1.28
CA SER A 235 8.92 -19.57 0.05
C SER A 235 7.54 -20.17 0.33
N GLY A 236 6.53 -19.93 -0.53
CA GLY A 236 5.13 -20.28 -0.28
C GLY A 236 4.37 -19.27 0.59
N VAL A 237 5.03 -18.17 0.95
CA VAL A 237 4.40 -17.01 1.60
C VAL A 237 4.09 -15.95 0.53
N HIS A 238 2.99 -15.23 0.69
CA HIS A 238 2.64 -14.16 -0.26
C HIS A 238 3.75 -13.10 -0.37
N ALA A 239 4.18 -12.81 -1.60
CA ALA A 239 5.30 -11.91 -1.87
C ALA A 239 5.04 -10.47 -1.39
N THR A 240 3.78 -10.06 -1.31
CA THR A 240 3.32 -8.76 -0.80
C THR A 240 3.80 -8.44 0.62
N ILE A 241 3.99 -9.49 1.45
CA ILE A 241 4.52 -9.37 2.83
C ILE A 241 5.94 -8.79 2.82
N ALA A 242 6.76 -9.16 1.83
CA ALA A 242 8.09 -8.58 1.68
C ALA A 242 8.01 -7.07 1.41
N GLY A 243 7.05 -6.62 0.57
CA GLY A 243 6.80 -5.20 0.33
C GLY A 243 6.56 -4.43 1.62
N VAL A 244 5.56 -4.85 2.41
CA VAL A 244 5.25 -4.24 3.71
C VAL A 244 6.45 -4.24 4.64
N ALA A 245 7.17 -5.36 4.75
CA ALA A 245 8.33 -5.47 5.64
C ALA A 245 9.45 -4.50 5.25
N PHE A 246 9.75 -4.35 3.97
CA PHE A 246 10.72 -3.37 3.47
C PHE A 246 10.27 -1.93 3.76
N GLY A 247 8.98 -1.62 3.53
CA GLY A 247 8.42 -0.31 3.85
C GLY A 247 8.53 0.04 5.33
N LEU A 248 8.08 -0.85 6.22
CA LEU A 248 8.13 -0.66 7.66
C LEU A 248 9.55 -0.51 8.23
N LEU A 249 10.55 -1.16 7.62
CA LEU A 249 11.94 -1.07 8.04
C LEU A 249 12.67 0.14 7.45
N THR A 250 12.04 0.87 6.54
CA THR A 250 12.62 2.11 5.99
C THR A 250 12.66 3.18 7.08
N ARG A 251 13.79 3.88 7.18
CA ARG A 251 14.02 4.91 8.18
C ARG A 251 13.18 6.15 7.90
N THR A 252 12.53 6.67 8.93
CA THR A 252 11.85 7.97 8.96
C THR A 252 12.65 8.89 9.87
N GLU A 253 12.93 10.11 9.44
CA GLU A 253 13.62 11.13 10.22
C GLU A 253 12.71 12.34 10.39
N GLU A 254 12.31 12.62 11.64
CA GLU A 254 11.58 13.84 11.97
C GLU A 254 12.43 15.08 11.66
N ASP A 255 11.82 16.12 11.07
CA ASP A 255 12.43 17.42 10.78
C ASP A 255 13.54 17.47 9.72
N VAL A 256 13.74 16.46 8.91
CA VAL A 256 14.71 16.50 7.79
C VAL A 256 14.00 16.82 6.48
N LEU A 257 14.48 17.84 5.76
CA LEU A 257 13.93 18.26 4.44
C LEU A 257 14.06 17.19 3.35
N ASP A 258 14.65 16.05 3.63
CA ASP A 258 14.94 14.95 2.70
C ASP A 258 14.80 13.59 3.40
N ASP A 259 13.62 13.34 4.02
CA ASP A 259 13.31 12.08 4.69
C ASP A 259 13.38 10.91 3.68
N PRO A 260 14.05 9.80 4.00
CA PRO A 260 14.10 8.60 3.16
C PRO A 260 12.72 8.06 2.79
N VAL A 261 11.72 8.10 3.68
CA VAL A 261 10.34 7.68 3.38
C VAL A 261 9.75 8.57 2.30
N ASP A 262 9.83 9.89 2.44
CA ASP A 262 9.32 10.84 1.44
C ASP A 262 10.02 10.66 0.08
N ARG A 263 11.33 10.44 0.12
CA ARG A 263 12.13 10.21 -1.09
C ARG A 263 11.70 8.96 -1.85
N TRP A 264 11.42 7.86 -1.15
CA TRP A 264 10.93 6.64 -1.75
C TRP A 264 9.48 6.77 -2.19
N GLN A 265 8.63 7.36 -1.37
CA GLN A 265 7.23 7.61 -1.69
C GLN A 265 7.10 8.44 -2.97
N HIS A 266 7.76 9.59 -3.06
CA HIS A 266 7.73 10.43 -4.27
C HIS A 266 8.29 9.77 -5.53
N LYS A 267 9.21 8.80 -5.41
CA LYS A 267 9.73 8.07 -6.56
C LYS A 267 8.82 6.95 -7.02
N VAL A 268 8.13 6.28 -6.10
CA VAL A 268 7.36 5.07 -6.37
C VAL A 268 5.87 5.36 -6.55
N GLU A 269 5.32 6.35 -5.85
CA GLU A 269 3.91 6.74 -5.90
C GLU A 269 3.37 6.99 -7.34
N PRO A 270 4.09 7.70 -8.25
CA PRO A 270 3.61 7.88 -9.62
C PRO A 270 3.44 6.58 -10.39
N TRP A 271 4.23 5.55 -10.04
CA TRP A 271 4.15 4.22 -10.66
C TRP A 271 3.04 3.39 -10.04
N SER A 272 2.80 3.48 -8.73
CA SER A 272 1.73 2.72 -8.06
C SER A 272 0.34 3.26 -8.39
N ALA A 273 0.19 4.57 -8.56
CA ALA A 273 -1.07 5.18 -8.96
C ALA A 273 -1.48 4.84 -10.42
N GLY A 274 -0.52 4.42 -11.25
CA GLY A 274 -0.75 4.02 -12.65
C GLY A 274 -0.94 2.50 -12.84
N VAL A 275 -0.77 1.71 -11.81
CA VAL A 275 -0.84 0.24 -11.77
C VAL A 275 -2.13 -0.21 -11.12
#